data_abd0cfb70ff9ea3ea3f143d5aa31fdf4
#
_entry.id   abd0cfb70ff9ea3ea3f143d5aa31fdf4
#
_cell.length_a   1.000
_cell.length_b   1.000
_cell.length_c   1.000
_cell.angle_alpha   90.00
_cell.angle_beta   90.00
_cell.angle_gamma   90.00
#
_symmetry.space_group_name_H-M   'P 1'
#
loop_
_entity.id
_entity.type
_entity.pdbx_description
1 polymer ?
#
loop_
_entity_poly.entity_id
_entity_poly.type
_entity_poly.pdbx_seq_one_letter_code
_entity_poly.pdbx_strand_id
1 'polypeptide(L)'
;MNEPKRTFGHSHLSVDCVVLGFDGDNIRVLLLKRNDFELHDMKLPGDIIYADETLDEAAHRVIRDYTGMKDLEMVQFQTFSSIDRIDDPRDVYWLESYLQEKVTRVVTAAYFSIMRISKFAAYKNQEFVWMPVDELPQLAFDHNLIIESALDYFAKIATLDNDCFFQLLPRKFTILQLRKLYERVFQTKIDPGNFYKKVAQMPHVIPLDEKEQGQRHRSARYFKYDKKATRSSNL
;
A
#
# COMPACT_ATOMS: atom_id res chain seq x y z
N MET A 1 33.04 11.06 9.51
CA MET A 1 33.09 9.82 10.30
C MET A 1 32.41 8.78 9.43
N ASN A 2 33.14 7.71 9.05
CA ASN A 2 32.49 6.61 8.33
C ASN A 2 31.56 5.90 9.32
N GLU A 3 30.27 5.89 9.04
CA GLU A 3 29.36 5.03 9.77
C GLU A 3 29.82 3.57 9.62
N PRO A 4 29.78 2.76 10.69
CA PRO A 4 30.16 1.36 10.60
C PRO A 4 29.24 0.67 9.58
N LYS A 5 29.82 -0.08 8.64
CA LYS A 5 29.07 -0.84 7.63
C LYS A 5 28.18 -1.85 8.36
N ARG A 6 26.85 -1.69 8.26
CA ARG A 6 25.89 -2.61 8.87
C ARG A 6 26.05 -4.01 8.24
N THR A 7 25.85 -5.03 9.04
CA THR A 7 25.95 -6.43 8.61
C THR A 7 24.55 -7.03 8.52
N PHE A 8 24.27 -7.79 7.46
CA PHE A 8 23.02 -8.54 7.36
C PHE A 8 22.95 -9.60 8.46
N GLY A 9 21.82 -9.67 9.15
CA GLY A 9 21.59 -10.67 10.20
C GLY A 9 21.38 -12.07 9.61
N HIS A 10 20.69 -12.12 8.47
CA HIS A 10 20.44 -13.35 7.73
C HIS A 10 20.17 -12.99 6.26
N SER A 11 21.01 -13.47 5.35
CA SER A 11 20.92 -13.18 3.92
C SER A 11 19.64 -13.70 3.25
N HIS A 12 18.98 -14.67 3.85
CA HIS A 12 17.77 -15.32 3.34
C HIS A 12 16.48 -14.87 4.02
N LEU A 13 16.52 -13.84 4.85
CA LEU A 13 15.35 -13.25 5.48
C LEU A 13 15.21 -11.79 5.10
N SER A 14 14.06 -11.42 4.52
CA SER A 14 13.73 -10.07 4.06
C SER A 14 12.42 -9.57 4.61
N VAL A 15 12.15 -8.29 4.41
CA VAL A 15 10.82 -7.68 4.52
C VAL A 15 10.41 -7.14 3.16
N ASP A 16 9.12 -7.28 2.81
CA ASP A 16 8.51 -6.66 1.64
C ASP A 16 7.28 -5.84 2.08
N CYS A 17 7.20 -4.58 1.65
CA CYS A 17 6.22 -3.62 2.15
C CYS A 17 5.18 -3.29 1.07
N VAL A 18 3.93 -3.64 1.30
CA VAL A 18 2.80 -3.25 0.45
C VAL A 18 2.16 -2.00 1.01
N VAL A 19 2.31 -0.88 0.32
CA VAL A 19 1.65 0.38 0.67
C VAL A 19 0.58 0.67 -0.36
N LEU A 20 -0.69 0.65 0.06
CA LEU A 20 -1.82 0.95 -0.80
C LEU A 20 -2.29 2.39 -0.64
N GLY A 21 -2.71 2.97 -1.75
CA GLY A 21 -3.33 4.29 -1.82
C GLY A 21 -4.55 4.28 -2.75
N PHE A 22 -5.31 5.36 -2.75
CA PHE A 22 -6.47 5.54 -3.64
C PHE A 22 -6.41 6.91 -4.31
N ASP A 23 -6.53 6.95 -5.65
CA ASP A 23 -6.45 8.19 -6.44
C ASP A 23 -7.83 8.85 -6.72
N GLY A 24 -8.90 8.20 -6.29
CA GLY A 24 -10.29 8.61 -6.54
C GLY A 24 -11.03 7.67 -7.49
N ASP A 25 -10.28 6.86 -8.25
CA ASP A 25 -10.82 5.88 -9.20
C ASP A 25 -10.30 4.47 -8.95
N ASN A 26 -9.02 4.32 -8.65
CA ASN A 26 -8.35 3.03 -8.53
C ASN A 26 -7.55 2.92 -7.24
N ILE A 27 -7.45 1.70 -6.71
CA ILE A 27 -6.45 1.37 -5.70
C ILE A 27 -5.10 1.32 -6.41
N ARG A 28 -4.10 1.95 -5.79
CA ARG A 28 -2.72 1.97 -6.29
C ARG A 28 -1.78 1.38 -5.26
N VAL A 29 -0.75 0.75 -5.72
CA VAL A 29 0.35 0.25 -4.90
C VAL A 29 1.61 1.04 -5.18
N LEU A 30 2.40 1.27 -4.14
CA LEU A 30 3.71 1.89 -4.24
C LEU A 30 4.74 0.86 -4.69
N LEU A 31 5.42 1.14 -5.79
CA LEU A 31 6.48 0.30 -6.35
C LEU A 31 7.77 1.11 -6.52
N LEU A 32 8.89 0.40 -6.45
CA LEU A 32 10.21 0.92 -6.79
C LEU A 32 10.59 0.48 -8.20
N LYS A 33 11.28 1.34 -8.93
CA LYS A 33 11.92 0.99 -10.19
C LYS A 33 13.24 0.29 -9.89
N ARG A 34 13.46 -0.86 -10.49
CA ARG A 34 14.72 -1.58 -10.47
C ARG A 34 15.42 -1.32 -11.82
N ASN A 35 16.39 -0.40 -11.82
CA ASN A 35 17.11 0.04 -13.03
C ASN A 35 18.61 -0.28 -12.94
N ASP A 36 18.95 -1.37 -12.31
CA ASP A 36 20.32 -1.85 -12.11
C ASP A 36 20.52 -3.19 -12.82
N PHE A 37 21.78 -3.55 -13.09
CA PHE A 37 22.16 -4.83 -13.72
C PHE A 37 21.35 -5.17 -14.99
N GLU A 38 21.07 -4.16 -15.84
CA GLU A 38 20.26 -4.30 -17.05
C GLU A 38 18.79 -4.70 -16.81
N LEU A 39 18.34 -4.71 -15.57
CA LEU A 39 16.95 -4.93 -15.20
C LEU A 39 16.17 -3.61 -15.22
N HIS A 40 15.06 -3.61 -15.92
CA HIS A 40 14.16 -2.46 -16.04
C HIS A 40 12.74 -2.86 -15.66
N ASP A 41 12.60 -3.41 -14.47
CA ASP A 41 11.33 -3.84 -13.92
C ASP A 41 11.00 -3.09 -12.62
N MET A 42 9.96 -3.52 -11.94
CA MET A 42 9.49 -2.94 -10.70
C MET A 42 9.42 -3.98 -9.59
N LYS A 43 9.60 -3.52 -8.36
CA LYS A 43 9.49 -4.34 -7.16
C LYS A 43 8.76 -3.61 -6.04
N LEU A 44 8.28 -4.35 -5.04
CA LEU A 44 7.87 -3.76 -3.76
C LEU A 44 9.07 -3.11 -3.06
N PRO A 45 8.86 -2.06 -2.26
CA PRO A 45 9.84 -1.66 -1.25
C PRO A 45 10.15 -2.84 -0.34
N GLY A 46 11.38 -3.29 -0.36
CA GLY A 46 11.80 -4.46 0.41
C GLY A 46 13.32 -4.55 0.48
N ASP A 47 13.82 -5.19 1.52
CA ASP A 47 15.26 -5.38 1.77
C ASP A 47 15.49 -6.54 2.73
N ILE A 48 16.73 -7.03 2.77
CA ILE A 48 17.21 -7.98 3.78
C ILE A 48 17.30 -7.29 5.15
N ILE A 49 16.98 -8.03 6.20
CA ILE A 49 17.10 -7.52 7.57
C ILE A 49 18.56 -7.43 8.01
N TYR A 50 18.88 -6.40 8.80
CA TYR A 50 20.19 -6.29 9.45
C TYR A 50 20.24 -7.10 10.75
N ALA A 51 21.45 -7.41 11.22
CA ALA A 51 21.66 -8.19 12.43
C ALA A 51 21.20 -7.49 13.73
N ASP A 52 21.05 -6.18 13.68
CA ASP A 52 20.76 -5.31 14.81
C ASP A 52 19.35 -4.68 14.74
N GLU A 53 18.46 -5.26 13.93
CA GLU A 53 17.08 -4.79 13.82
C GLU A 53 16.07 -5.94 13.86
N THR A 54 14.86 -5.65 14.34
CA THR A 54 13.69 -6.51 14.25
C THR A 54 13.05 -6.40 12.87
N LEU A 55 12.10 -7.31 12.55
CA LEU A 55 11.32 -7.24 11.30
C LEU A 55 10.53 -5.93 11.20
N ASP A 56 9.94 -5.45 12.30
CA ASP A 56 9.19 -4.19 12.33
C ASP A 56 10.11 -2.98 12.08
N GLU A 57 11.31 -2.96 12.69
CA GLU A 57 12.30 -1.92 12.46
C GLU A 57 12.81 -1.94 11.02
N ALA A 58 13.03 -3.14 10.43
CA ALA A 58 13.39 -3.29 9.03
C ALA A 58 12.33 -2.74 8.09
N ALA A 59 11.04 -3.07 8.31
CA ALA A 59 9.94 -2.56 7.49
C ALA A 59 9.86 -1.02 7.55
N HIS A 60 9.97 -0.43 8.75
CA HIS A 60 10.01 1.03 8.91
C HIS A 60 11.25 1.67 8.28
N ARG A 61 12.43 1.02 8.39
CA ARG A 61 13.66 1.47 7.72
C ARG A 61 13.47 1.48 6.21
N VAL A 62 13.01 0.38 5.64
CA VAL A 62 12.77 0.25 4.19
C VAL A 62 11.88 1.38 3.67
N ILE A 63 10.74 1.60 4.30
CA ILE A 63 9.83 2.67 3.88
C ILE A 63 10.48 4.04 4.05
N ARG A 64 11.17 4.31 5.15
CA ARG A 64 11.87 5.57 5.40
C ARG A 64 12.96 5.83 4.37
N ASP A 65 13.80 4.83 4.10
CA ASP A 65 14.98 4.99 3.24
C ASP A 65 14.60 5.22 1.78
N TYR A 66 13.58 4.51 1.29
CA TYR A 66 13.09 4.69 -0.08
C TYR A 66 12.17 5.90 -0.25
N THR A 67 11.37 6.26 0.73
CA THR A 67 10.30 7.26 0.58
C THR A 67 10.49 8.52 1.41
N GLY A 68 11.34 8.47 2.43
CA GLY A 68 11.49 9.54 3.43
C GLY A 68 10.39 9.55 4.50
N MET A 69 9.39 8.69 4.43
CA MET A 69 8.30 8.63 5.41
C MET A 69 8.76 7.99 6.71
N LYS A 70 8.47 8.66 7.85
CA LYS A 70 8.90 8.21 9.17
C LYS A 70 7.77 7.59 10.00
N ASP A 71 6.52 8.02 9.75
CA ASP A 71 5.37 7.74 10.63
C ASP A 71 4.28 6.94 9.88
N LEU A 72 4.67 6.06 8.96
CA LEU A 72 3.74 5.15 8.32
C LEU A 72 3.55 3.91 9.20
N GLU A 73 2.32 3.68 9.66
CA GLU A 73 1.99 2.46 10.39
C GLU A 73 2.10 1.25 9.47
N MET A 74 2.91 0.27 9.87
CA MET A 74 3.14 -0.95 9.13
C MET A 74 2.68 -2.15 9.97
N VAL A 75 1.89 -3.04 9.37
CA VAL A 75 1.38 -4.25 10.04
C VAL A 75 1.87 -5.47 9.29
N GLN A 76 2.57 -6.37 9.95
CA GLN A 76 2.90 -7.67 9.36
C GLN A 76 1.62 -8.46 9.11
N PHE A 77 1.38 -8.89 7.87
CA PHE A 77 0.14 -9.60 7.53
C PHE A 77 0.36 -11.06 7.12
N GLN A 78 1.51 -11.38 6.52
CA GLN A 78 1.81 -12.75 6.05
C GLN A 78 3.31 -12.96 5.88
N THR A 79 3.75 -14.24 5.91
CA THR A 79 5.09 -14.65 5.56
C THR A 79 5.04 -15.48 4.27
N PHE A 80 5.93 -15.16 3.31
CA PHE A 80 6.07 -15.87 2.05
C PHE A 80 7.37 -16.65 2.05
N SER A 81 7.27 -17.96 1.90
CA SER A 81 8.40 -18.87 2.07
C SER A 81 8.42 -19.99 1.03
N SER A 82 7.74 -19.82 -0.11
CA SER A 82 7.82 -20.78 -1.20
C SER A 82 9.27 -20.99 -1.65
N ILE A 83 9.61 -22.21 -2.04
CA ILE A 83 10.97 -22.54 -2.47
C ILE A 83 11.30 -21.93 -3.83
N ASP A 84 10.27 -21.66 -4.63
CA ASP A 84 10.32 -21.16 -6.01
C ASP A 84 10.09 -19.63 -6.11
N ARG A 85 10.03 -18.90 -4.98
CA ARG A 85 9.80 -17.46 -5.03
C ARG A 85 10.95 -16.65 -5.69
N ILE A 86 12.11 -17.26 -5.89
CA ILE A 86 13.27 -16.68 -6.57
C ILE A 86 13.72 -17.53 -7.76
N ASP A 87 12.78 -18.13 -8.49
CA ASP A 87 13.10 -19.03 -9.62
C ASP A 87 13.57 -18.30 -10.88
N ASP A 88 13.28 -17.00 -11.02
CA ASP A 88 13.80 -16.22 -12.16
C ASP A 88 15.32 -16.02 -12.01
N PRO A 89 16.13 -16.52 -12.98
CA PRO A 89 17.58 -16.35 -12.93
C PRO A 89 18.04 -14.89 -12.81
N ARG A 90 17.25 -13.93 -13.30
CA ARG A 90 17.55 -12.49 -13.19
C ARG A 90 17.45 -12.01 -11.76
N ASP A 91 16.43 -12.50 -11.02
CA ASP A 91 16.23 -12.16 -9.62
C ASP A 91 17.32 -12.78 -8.73
N VAL A 92 17.70 -14.03 -9.00
CA VAL A 92 18.83 -14.70 -8.34
C VAL A 92 20.12 -13.91 -8.58
N TYR A 93 20.43 -13.59 -9.83
CA TYR A 93 21.63 -12.83 -10.19
C TYR A 93 21.66 -11.46 -9.49
N TRP A 94 20.53 -10.75 -9.45
CA TRP A 94 20.41 -9.46 -8.77
C TRP A 94 20.69 -9.60 -7.27
N LEU A 95 20.06 -10.58 -6.61
CA LEU A 95 20.26 -10.84 -5.17
C LEU A 95 21.70 -11.19 -4.84
N GLU A 96 22.30 -12.11 -5.60
CA GLU A 96 23.70 -12.54 -5.42
C GLU A 96 24.67 -11.36 -5.62
N SER A 97 24.39 -10.51 -6.62
CA SER A 97 25.19 -9.31 -6.86
C SER A 97 25.03 -8.29 -5.74
N TYR A 98 23.84 -8.12 -5.20
CA TYR A 98 23.54 -7.20 -4.11
C TYR A 98 24.17 -7.68 -2.78
N LEU A 99 24.01 -8.97 -2.47
CA LEU A 99 24.49 -9.55 -1.21
C LEU A 99 25.98 -9.96 -1.24
N GLN A 100 26.56 -10.09 -2.43
CA GLN A 100 27.93 -10.60 -2.65
C GLN A 100 28.12 -12.03 -2.13
N GLU A 101 27.06 -12.84 -2.14
CA GLU A 101 27.07 -14.25 -1.74
C GLU A 101 26.02 -15.04 -2.54
N LYS A 102 26.10 -16.36 -2.53
CA LYS A 102 25.12 -17.22 -3.18
C LYS A 102 23.82 -17.30 -2.39
N VAL A 103 22.72 -17.17 -3.10
CA VAL A 103 21.36 -17.19 -2.54
C VAL A 103 20.60 -18.37 -3.11
N THR A 104 20.17 -19.29 -2.26
CA THR A 104 19.39 -20.47 -2.67
C THR A 104 17.91 -20.36 -2.26
N ARG A 105 17.61 -19.50 -1.30
CA ARG A 105 16.26 -19.33 -0.77
C ARG A 105 16.13 -18.02 -0.02
N VAL A 106 15.00 -17.36 -0.19
CA VAL A 106 14.64 -16.17 0.60
C VAL A 106 13.26 -16.39 1.22
N VAL A 107 13.13 -16.06 2.48
CA VAL A 107 11.84 -15.96 3.19
C VAL A 107 11.57 -14.48 3.45
N THR A 108 10.36 -14.01 3.16
CA THR A 108 10.00 -12.63 3.45
C THR A 108 8.84 -12.53 4.42
N ALA A 109 8.95 -11.59 5.37
CA ALA A 109 7.83 -11.10 6.15
C ALA A 109 7.20 -9.93 5.40
N ALA A 110 5.95 -10.09 4.94
CA ALA A 110 5.25 -9.06 4.20
C ALA A 110 4.48 -8.14 5.15
N TYR A 111 4.67 -6.84 4.96
CA TYR A 111 4.06 -5.76 5.72
C TYR A 111 3.04 -5.01 4.87
N PHE A 112 1.97 -4.58 5.50
CA PHE A 112 0.86 -3.87 4.88
C PHE A 112 0.68 -2.49 5.50
N SER A 113 0.35 -1.52 4.66
CA SER A 113 -0.08 -0.19 5.08
C SER A 113 -1.03 0.43 4.08
N ILE A 114 -1.83 1.38 4.55
CA ILE A 114 -2.69 2.21 3.71
C ILE A 114 -2.42 3.69 3.95
N MET A 115 -2.47 4.50 2.90
CA MET A 115 -2.27 5.94 3.03
C MET A 115 -2.95 6.76 1.95
N ARG A 116 -3.19 8.04 2.22
CA ARG A 116 -3.62 8.99 1.19
C ARG A 116 -2.46 9.31 0.26
N ILE A 117 -2.64 9.12 -1.03
CA ILE A 117 -1.62 9.46 -2.05
C ILE A 117 -1.25 10.96 -1.99
N SER A 118 -2.19 11.84 -1.66
CA SER A 118 -1.92 13.27 -1.53
C SER A 118 -0.91 13.63 -0.43
N LYS A 119 -0.78 12.80 0.60
CA LYS A 119 0.27 12.96 1.62
C LYS A 119 1.65 12.67 1.06
N PHE A 120 1.72 11.84 0.02
CA PHE A 120 2.96 11.41 -0.61
C PHE A 120 3.57 12.46 -1.55
N ALA A 121 2.77 13.39 -2.08
CA ALA A 121 3.25 14.44 -2.99
C ALA A 121 4.33 15.35 -2.37
N ALA A 122 4.52 15.31 -1.04
CA ALA A 122 5.58 16.01 -0.34
C ALA A 122 6.97 15.33 -0.44
N TYR A 123 7.02 14.06 -0.84
CA TYR A 123 8.25 13.26 -0.93
C TYR A 123 8.68 13.14 -2.39
N LYS A 124 9.74 13.86 -2.76
CA LYS A 124 10.25 13.92 -4.14
C LYS A 124 11.42 12.95 -4.35
N ASN A 125 11.19 11.66 -4.25
CA ASN A 125 12.17 10.71 -4.77
C ASN A 125 11.65 10.14 -6.10
N GLN A 126 12.47 10.09 -7.16
CA GLN A 126 12.07 9.70 -8.51
C GLN A 126 12.08 8.18 -8.75
N GLU A 127 12.48 7.40 -7.73
CA GLU A 127 12.67 5.95 -7.87
C GLU A 127 11.41 5.12 -7.66
N PHE A 128 10.32 5.75 -7.22
CA PHE A 128 9.06 5.05 -6.97
C PHE A 128 7.90 5.57 -7.84
N VAL A 129 6.92 4.71 -8.01
CA VAL A 129 5.71 4.98 -8.79
C VAL A 129 4.48 4.42 -8.08
N TRP A 130 3.36 5.15 -8.17
CA TRP A 130 2.04 4.64 -7.81
C TRP A 130 1.40 4.00 -9.02
N MET A 131 1.22 2.68 -8.99
CA MET A 131 0.63 1.92 -10.10
C MET A 131 -0.75 1.37 -9.73
N PRO A 132 -1.76 1.46 -10.62
CA PRO A 132 -3.05 0.82 -10.39
C PRO A 132 -2.86 -0.69 -10.21
N VAL A 133 -3.50 -1.27 -9.20
CA VAL A 133 -3.35 -2.71 -8.92
C VAL A 133 -3.92 -3.61 -10.02
N ASP A 134 -4.86 -3.08 -10.83
CA ASP A 134 -5.45 -3.78 -11.98
C ASP A 134 -4.56 -3.73 -13.24
N GLU A 135 -3.48 -2.95 -13.24
CA GLU A 135 -2.60 -2.69 -14.40
C GLU A 135 -1.14 -3.11 -14.13
N LEU A 136 -0.93 -3.96 -13.12
CA LEU A 136 0.42 -4.38 -12.75
C LEU A 136 1.05 -5.24 -13.85
N PRO A 137 2.28 -4.92 -14.29
CA PRO A 137 3.07 -5.83 -15.08
C PRO A 137 3.56 -7.01 -14.24
N GLN A 138 4.32 -7.92 -14.85
CA GLN A 138 5.11 -8.87 -14.09
C GLN A 138 6.16 -8.09 -13.29
N LEU A 139 6.10 -8.22 -11.97
CA LEU A 139 7.05 -7.63 -11.03
C LEU A 139 8.21 -8.61 -10.76
N ALA A 140 9.27 -8.09 -10.14
CA ALA A 140 10.35 -8.92 -9.63
C ALA A 140 9.84 -9.92 -8.58
N PHE A 141 10.47 -11.07 -8.51
CA PHE A 141 10.14 -12.12 -7.53
C PHE A 141 8.66 -12.55 -7.60
N ASP A 142 8.11 -12.89 -6.45
CA ASP A 142 6.70 -13.20 -6.25
C ASP A 142 5.85 -11.98 -5.83
N HIS A 143 6.30 -10.75 -6.14
CA HIS A 143 5.66 -9.53 -5.64
C HIS A 143 4.22 -9.33 -6.11
N ASN A 144 3.84 -9.85 -7.30
CA ASN A 144 2.43 -9.85 -7.71
C ASN A 144 1.57 -10.67 -6.73
N LEU A 145 2.04 -11.83 -6.29
CA LEU A 145 1.34 -12.67 -5.31
C LEU A 145 1.24 -12.00 -3.93
N ILE A 146 2.31 -11.31 -3.51
CA ILE A 146 2.30 -10.55 -2.25
C ILE A 146 1.26 -9.44 -2.29
N ILE A 147 1.15 -8.70 -3.41
CA ILE A 147 0.14 -7.63 -3.59
C ILE A 147 -1.28 -8.20 -3.59
N GLU A 148 -1.53 -9.29 -4.31
CA GLU A 148 -2.82 -9.99 -4.31
C GLU A 148 -3.24 -10.39 -2.89
N SER A 149 -2.33 -11.02 -2.15
CA SER A 149 -2.56 -11.40 -0.75
C SER A 149 -2.82 -10.19 0.16
N ALA A 150 -2.17 -9.05 -0.11
CA ALA A 150 -2.40 -7.80 0.63
C ALA A 150 -3.78 -7.20 0.34
N LEU A 151 -4.26 -7.29 -0.90
CA LEU A 151 -5.62 -6.86 -1.26
C LEU A 151 -6.68 -7.72 -0.55
N ASP A 152 -6.49 -9.03 -0.51
CA ASP A 152 -7.36 -9.94 0.24
C ASP A 152 -7.33 -9.65 1.75
N TYR A 153 -6.15 -9.38 2.29
CA TYR A 153 -6.01 -8.95 3.69
C TYR A 153 -6.75 -7.64 3.95
N PHE A 154 -6.61 -6.65 3.04
CA PHE A 154 -7.32 -5.38 3.15
C PHE A 154 -8.84 -5.57 3.12
N ALA A 155 -9.37 -6.38 2.21
CA ALA A 155 -10.80 -6.69 2.16
C ALA A 155 -11.30 -7.32 3.46
N LYS A 156 -10.52 -8.20 4.08
CA LYS A 156 -10.86 -8.82 5.38
C LYS A 156 -10.91 -7.79 6.51
N ILE A 157 -9.88 -6.95 6.68
CA ILE A 157 -9.88 -5.94 7.75
C ILE A 157 -10.96 -4.89 7.52
N ALA A 158 -11.26 -4.52 6.27
CA ALA A 158 -12.30 -3.57 5.91
C ALA A 158 -13.72 -4.10 6.21
N THR A 159 -13.90 -5.42 6.30
CA THR A 159 -15.17 -6.02 6.75
C THR A 159 -15.36 -5.86 8.26
N LEU A 160 -14.27 -5.85 9.03
CA LEU A 160 -14.29 -5.73 10.49
C LEU A 160 -14.30 -4.27 10.95
N ASP A 161 -13.56 -3.42 10.25
CA ASP A 161 -13.44 -1.99 10.52
C ASP A 161 -13.61 -1.17 9.24
N ASN A 162 -14.82 -0.66 9.03
CA ASN A 162 -15.11 0.21 7.89
C ASN A 162 -14.38 1.57 7.95
N ASP A 163 -13.85 1.95 9.10
CA ASP A 163 -13.16 3.23 9.27
C ASP A 163 -11.84 3.30 8.49
N CYS A 164 -11.24 2.15 8.18
CA CYS A 164 -10.01 2.07 7.38
C CYS A 164 -10.17 2.68 5.97
N PHE A 165 -11.37 2.63 5.36
CA PHE A 165 -11.62 3.27 4.06
C PHE A 165 -11.33 4.78 4.06
N PHE A 166 -11.65 5.46 5.16
CA PHE A 166 -11.49 6.91 5.25
C PHE A 166 -10.02 7.35 5.39
N GLN A 167 -9.12 6.41 5.68
CA GLN A 167 -7.68 6.67 5.66
C GLN A 167 -7.15 6.82 4.23
N LEU A 168 -7.78 6.16 3.25
CA LEU A 168 -7.43 6.23 1.84
C LEU A 168 -8.05 7.44 1.13
N LEU A 169 -9.24 7.88 1.57
CA LEU A 169 -9.95 8.98 0.94
C LEU A 169 -9.29 10.34 1.25
N PRO A 170 -9.41 11.32 0.33
CA PRO A 170 -9.03 12.70 0.63
C PRO A 170 -9.89 13.25 1.79
N ARG A 171 -9.41 14.34 2.43
CA ARG A 171 -10.13 14.97 3.55
C ARG A 171 -11.57 15.37 3.20
N LYS A 172 -11.81 15.72 1.95
CA LYS A 172 -13.12 15.98 1.36
C LYS A 172 -13.28 15.02 0.18
N PHE A 173 -14.35 14.27 0.14
CA PHE A 173 -14.61 13.26 -0.88
C PHE A 173 -16.05 13.29 -1.32
N THR A 174 -16.35 12.75 -2.49
CA THR A 174 -17.71 12.53 -3.00
C THR A 174 -18.20 11.12 -2.67
N ILE A 175 -19.52 10.92 -2.65
CA ILE A 175 -20.09 9.56 -2.48
C ILE A 175 -19.64 8.65 -3.62
N LEU A 176 -19.42 9.19 -4.82
CA LEU A 176 -18.90 8.43 -5.95
C LEU A 176 -17.51 7.86 -5.65
N GLN A 177 -16.59 8.67 -5.12
CA GLN A 177 -15.24 8.21 -4.73
C GLN A 177 -15.32 7.13 -3.64
N LEU A 178 -16.14 7.33 -2.62
CA LEU A 178 -16.34 6.33 -1.57
C LEU A 178 -16.91 5.02 -2.15
N ARG A 179 -17.92 5.10 -3.04
CA ARG A 179 -18.50 3.92 -3.70
C ARG A 179 -17.46 3.18 -4.54
N LYS A 180 -16.69 3.90 -5.37
CA LYS A 180 -15.60 3.31 -6.16
C LYS A 180 -14.59 2.58 -5.30
N LEU A 181 -14.18 3.17 -4.17
CA LEU A 181 -13.28 2.52 -3.24
C LEU A 181 -13.85 1.21 -2.69
N TYR A 182 -15.14 1.20 -2.27
CA TYR A 182 -15.82 -0.02 -1.84
C TYR A 182 -15.87 -1.06 -2.97
N GLU A 183 -16.23 -0.65 -4.19
CA GLU A 183 -16.28 -1.53 -5.36
C GLU A 183 -14.93 -2.18 -5.67
N ARG A 184 -13.84 -1.42 -5.52
CA ARG A 184 -12.47 -1.91 -5.75
C ARG A 184 -12.01 -2.88 -4.67
N VAL A 185 -12.24 -2.55 -3.39
CA VAL A 185 -11.81 -3.39 -2.27
C VAL A 185 -12.56 -4.72 -2.24
N PHE A 186 -13.88 -4.70 -2.48
CA PHE A 186 -14.72 -5.90 -2.43
C PHE A 186 -14.95 -6.55 -3.80
N GLN A 187 -14.30 -6.04 -4.86
CA GLN A 187 -14.42 -6.55 -6.23
C GLN A 187 -15.88 -6.77 -6.67
N THR A 188 -16.76 -5.85 -6.31
CA THR A 188 -18.20 -5.94 -6.57
C THR A 188 -18.75 -4.64 -7.13
N LYS A 189 -19.81 -4.72 -7.94
CA LYS A 189 -20.55 -3.54 -8.38
C LYS A 189 -21.63 -3.19 -7.38
N ILE A 190 -21.73 -1.91 -7.03
CA ILE A 190 -22.68 -1.40 -6.04
C ILE A 190 -23.67 -0.46 -6.73
N ASP A 191 -24.98 -0.70 -6.56
CA ASP A 191 -26.02 0.21 -7.05
C ASP A 191 -25.89 1.60 -6.39
N PRO A 192 -25.80 2.67 -7.20
CA PRO A 192 -25.58 4.03 -6.68
C PRO A 192 -26.66 4.50 -5.71
N GLY A 193 -27.94 4.16 -5.97
CA GLY A 193 -29.06 4.60 -5.15
C GLY A 193 -29.07 3.93 -3.78
N ASN A 194 -28.80 2.63 -3.74
CA ASN A 194 -28.70 1.87 -2.48
C ASN A 194 -27.48 2.29 -1.67
N PHE A 195 -26.36 2.54 -2.35
CA PHE A 195 -25.16 3.03 -1.67
C PHE A 195 -25.37 4.42 -1.07
N TYR A 196 -26.04 5.33 -1.77
CA TYR A 196 -26.39 6.64 -1.23
C TYR A 196 -27.22 6.53 0.05
N LYS A 197 -28.25 5.65 0.06
CA LYS A 197 -29.07 5.39 1.25
C LYS A 197 -28.23 4.84 2.41
N LYS A 198 -27.29 3.91 2.11
CA LYS A 198 -26.37 3.36 3.11
C LYS A 198 -25.48 4.46 3.72
N VAL A 199 -24.89 5.32 2.88
CA VAL A 199 -24.01 6.42 3.34
C VAL A 199 -24.79 7.45 4.18
N ALA A 200 -26.05 7.74 3.81
CA ALA A 200 -26.91 8.65 4.57
C ALA A 200 -27.20 8.16 6.01
N GLN A 201 -27.03 6.87 6.29
CA GLN A 201 -27.16 6.26 7.61
C GLN A 201 -25.84 6.20 8.39
N MET A 202 -24.71 6.60 7.77
CA MET A 202 -23.39 6.61 8.42
C MET A 202 -23.21 7.92 9.21
N PRO A 203 -23.26 7.91 10.55
CA PRO A 203 -23.24 9.14 11.36
C PRO A 203 -21.89 9.87 11.28
N HIS A 204 -20.82 9.17 10.91
CA HIS A 204 -19.46 9.71 10.78
C HIS A 204 -19.17 10.34 9.41
N VAL A 205 -20.10 10.22 8.43
CA VAL A 205 -19.98 10.81 7.10
C VAL A 205 -20.80 12.09 7.03
N ILE A 206 -20.15 13.22 7.21
CA ILE A 206 -20.80 14.53 7.32
C ILE A 206 -20.84 15.23 5.98
N PRO A 207 -22.04 15.63 5.46
CA PRO A 207 -22.12 16.43 4.24
C PRO A 207 -21.56 17.84 4.45
N LEU A 208 -20.88 18.37 3.44
CA LEU A 208 -20.38 19.74 3.40
C LEU A 208 -21.27 20.63 2.51
N ASP A 209 -21.30 21.94 2.76
CA ASP A 209 -22.00 22.90 1.86
C ASP A 209 -21.15 23.27 0.63
N GLU A 210 -20.23 22.42 0.27
CA GLU A 210 -19.34 22.55 -0.86
C GLU A 210 -19.67 21.52 -1.92
N LYS A 211 -19.54 21.92 -3.19
CA LYS A 211 -19.75 21.06 -4.35
C LYS A 211 -18.52 21.06 -5.24
N GLU A 212 -18.34 19.97 -5.98
CA GLU A 212 -17.32 19.84 -6.99
C GLU A 212 -17.47 20.92 -8.08
N GLN A 213 -16.38 21.61 -8.44
CA GLN A 213 -16.41 22.67 -9.46
C GLN A 213 -15.94 22.08 -10.81
N GLY A 214 -16.49 22.62 -11.90
CA GLY A 214 -15.95 22.37 -13.25
C GLY A 214 -16.53 21.14 -14.00
N GLN A 215 -17.54 20.47 -13.49
CA GLN A 215 -18.18 19.37 -14.23
C GLN A 215 -19.39 19.84 -15.04
N ARG A 216 -19.53 19.29 -16.27
CA ARG A 216 -20.65 19.57 -17.22
C ARG A 216 -22.02 19.07 -16.74
N HIS A 217 -22.04 18.23 -15.70
CA HIS A 217 -23.22 17.65 -15.09
C HIS A 217 -23.40 18.16 -13.65
N ARG A 218 -24.53 17.82 -13.02
CA ARG A 218 -24.89 18.23 -11.66
C ARG A 218 -23.73 18.00 -10.68
N SER A 219 -23.13 19.09 -10.18
CA SER A 219 -21.96 19.06 -9.28
C SER A 219 -22.20 18.18 -8.05
N ALA A 220 -21.31 17.24 -7.82
CA ALA A 220 -21.37 16.34 -6.67
C ALA A 220 -21.11 17.11 -5.36
N ARG A 221 -21.87 16.78 -4.31
CA ARG A 221 -21.64 17.32 -2.96
C ARG A 221 -20.44 16.64 -2.33
N TYR A 222 -19.62 17.42 -1.61
CA TYR A 222 -18.54 16.89 -0.80
C TYR A 222 -19.01 16.43 0.58
N PHE A 223 -18.29 15.46 1.12
CA PHE A 223 -18.44 14.91 2.45
C PHE A 223 -17.08 14.89 3.15
N LYS A 224 -17.09 14.87 4.47
CA LYS A 224 -15.91 14.58 5.29
C LYS A 224 -16.19 13.43 6.23
N TYR A 225 -15.14 12.73 6.62
CA TYR A 225 -15.19 11.77 7.71
C TYR A 225 -14.90 12.47 9.03
N ASP A 226 -15.75 12.25 10.05
CA ASP A 226 -15.56 12.77 11.39
C ASP A 226 -15.63 11.63 12.41
N LYS A 227 -14.47 11.17 12.85
CA LYS A 227 -14.34 10.04 13.78
C LYS A 227 -15.03 10.30 15.14
N LYS A 228 -15.20 11.56 15.55
CA LYS A 228 -15.87 11.92 16.81
C LYS A 228 -17.38 11.71 16.75
N ALA A 229 -18.01 11.87 15.58
CA ALA A 229 -19.43 11.67 15.38
C ALA A 229 -19.86 10.20 15.60
N THR A 230 -18.98 9.24 15.31
CA THR A 230 -19.24 7.80 15.55
C THR A 230 -19.35 7.48 17.04
N ARG A 231 -18.59 8.17 17.91
CA ARG A 231 -18.60 7.93 19.35
C ARG A 231 -19.84 8.48 20.06
N SER A 232 -20.50 9.49 19.48
CA SER A 232 -21.72 10.10 20.05
C SER A 232 -22.99 9.29 19.76
N SER A 233 -22.97 8.34 18.83
CA SER A 233 -24.13 7.54 18.42
C SER A 233 -24.25 6.21 19.17
N ASN A 234 -23.26 5.85 19.97
CA ASN A 234 -23.17 4.58 20.73
C ASN A 234 -23.31 4.75 22.26
N LEU A 235 -23.93 5.86 22.70
CA LEU A 235 -24.28 6.10 24.13
C LEU A 235 -25.80 6.07 24.33
#